data_662dcacc275aee79bc8bd744f728fb96
#
_entry.id   662dcacc275aee79bc8bd744f728fb96
#
_cell.length_a   1.000
_cell.length_b   1.000
_cell.length_c   1.000
_cell.angle_alpha   90.00
_cell.angle_beta   90.00
_cell.angle_gamma   90.00
#
_symmetry.space_group_name_H-M   'P 1'
#
loop_
_entity.id
_entity.type
_entity.pdbx_description
1 polymer ?
#
loop_
_entity_poly.entity_id
_entity_poly.type
_entity_poly.pdbx_seq_one_letter_code
_entity_poly.pdbx_strand_id
1 'polypeptide(L)'
;GPNLVSSFHVIGEIFDKVWYEGGTKFQENVQTTLIPAGGAAMMEFHMEVPGSYVLVDHSIFRAFNKGALAILKADGPENKAIYSGKEVDAVYLGDQAAGTSRAPVATAAASAKAGNLTKDEQIAAGKVLFAGTCSTCHQPDGKGMEGVFPPLAGSDYIKADPKALPRV
;
A
#
# COMPACT_ATOMS: atom_id res chain seq x y z
N GLY A 1 17.76 -3.51 9.00
CA GLY A 1 17.64 -4.57 9.99
C GLY A 1 18.93 -5.41 10.10
N PRO A 2 19.17 -6.12 11.21
CA PRO A 2 20.44 -6.82 11.40
C PRO A 2 20.60 -8.07 10.53
N ASN A 3 19.51 -8.69 10.09
CA ASN A 3 19.55 -10.02 9.49
C ASN A 3 19.04 -10.10 8.04
N LEU A 4 18.32 -9.06 7.57
CA LEU A 4 17.72 -9.06 6.25
C LEU A 4 18.06 -7.75 5.54
N VAL A 5 18.28 -7.86 4.24
CA VAL A 5 18.36 -6.70 3.35
C VAL A 5 16.99 -6.03 3.24
N SER A 6 16.96 -4.74 2.98
CA SER A 6 15.73 -3.99 2.70
C SER A 6 15.82 -3.30 1.35
N SER A 7 14.77 -3.40 0.55
CA SER A 7 14.60 -2.65 -0.70
C SER A 7 13.73 -1.44 -0.39
N PHE A 8 14.35 -0.37 0.09
CA PHE A 8 13.62 0.82 0.55
C PHE A 8 13.13 1.68 -0.60
N HIS A 9 11.86 2.01 -0.54
CA HIS A 9 11.17 2.88 -1.50
C HIS A 9 10.16 3.79 -0.80
N VAL A 10 9.99 4.99 -1.31
CA VAL A 10 8.90 5.89 -0.94
C VAL A 10 7.92 5.94 -2.11
N ILE A 11 6.72 5.39 -1.93
CA ILE A 11 5.73 5.32 -3.00
C ILE A 11 5.29 6.74 -3.37
N GLY A 12 5.49 7.08 -4.63
CA GLY A 12 5.21 8.41 -5.19
C GLY A 12 6.40 9.32 -5.30
N GLU A 13 7.60 8.90 -4.85
CA GLU A 13 8.80 9.71 -4.86
C GLU A 13 10.00 9.00 -5.51
N ILE A 14 10.97 9.81 -5.93
CA ILE A 14 12.29 9.39 -6.39
C ILE A 14 13.32 10.11 -5.52
N PHE A 15 14.32 9.37 -5.04
CA PHE A 15 15.41 9.97 -4.30
C PHE A 15 16.31 10.78 -5.23
N ASP A 16 16.50 12.05 -4.93
CA ASP A 16 17.42 12.91 -5.66
C ASP A 16 18.86 12.41 -5.54
N LYS A 17 19.24 12.02 -4.31
CA LYS A 17 20.57 11.49 -4.01
C LYS A 17 20.51 10.35 -2.99
N VAL A 18 21.35 9.34 -3.21
CA VAL A 18 21.52 8.23 -2.28
C VAL A 18 22.99 7.99 -2.01
N TRP A 19 23.38 8.04 -0.73
CA TRP A 19 24.70 7.63 -0.23
C TRP A 19 24.59 6.27 0.43
N TYR A 20 25.52 5.39 0.09
CA TYR A 20 25.58 4.06 0.68
C TYR A 20 26.60 4.00 1.80
N GLU A 21 26.25 3.36 2.89
CA GLU A 21 27.08 3.20 4.08
C GLU A 21 27.53 4.56 4.63
N GLY A 22 28.82 4.78 4.85
CA GLY A 22 29.41 6.06 5.20
C GLY A 22 30.11 6.76 4.02
N GLY A 23 29.75 6.40 2.79
CA GLY A 23 30.40 6.91 1.59
C GLY A 23 30.13 8.39 1.35
N THR A 24 31.06 9.06 0.67
CA THR A 24 30.93 10.47 0.27
C THR A 24 30.44 10.65 -1.16
N LYS A 25 30.37 9.56 -1.94
CA LYS A 25 29.81 9.55 -3.30
C LYS A 25 28.36 9.13 -3.25
N PHE A 26 27.56 9.68 -4.13
CA PHE A 26 26.11 9.37 -4.21
C PHE A 26 25.71 8.95 -5.64
N GLN A 27 24.55 8.30 -5.70
CA GLN A 27 23.82 8.08 -6.95
C GLN A 27 22.66 9.05 -7.00
N GLU A 28 22.29 9.47 -8.22
CA GLU A 28 21.18 10.40 -8.48
C GLU A 28 19.99 9.66 -9.09
N ASN A 29 18.79 10.19 -8.85
CA ASN A 29 17.52 9.71 -9.44
C ASN A 29 17.26 8.22 -9.16
N VAL A 30 17.35 7.83 -7.90
CA VAL A 30 17.17 6.44 -7.46
C VAL A 30 15.75 6.22 -6.97
N GLN A 31 15.03 5.30 -7.58
CA GLN A 31 13.66 4.98 -7.19
C GLN A 31 13.60 4.07 -5.96
N THR A 32 14.43 3.03 -5.94
CA THR A 32 14.46 2.05 -4.85
C THR A 32 15.92 1.74 -4.52
N THR A 33 16.28 1.79 -3.26
CA THR A 33 17.64 1.54 -2.82
C THR A 33 17.74 0.30 -1.94
N LEU A 34 18.78 -0.49 -2.17
CA LEU A 34 19.07 -1.67 -1.36
C LEU A 34 19.89 -1.27 -0.13
N ILE A 35 19.41 -1.61 1.05
CA ILE A 35 20.12 -1.45 2.30
C ILE A 35 20.52 -2.85 2.78
N PRO A 36 21.84 -3.18 2.81
CA PRO A 36 22.30 -4.50 3.24
C PRO A 36 22.02 -4.76 4.72
N ALA A 37 22.03 -6.01 5.12
CA ALA A 37 21.89 -6.38 6.51
C ALA A 37 23.03 -5.75 7.33
N GLY A 38 22.69 -5.05 8.41
CA GLY A 38 23.63 -4.29 9.23
C GLY A 38 24.19 -3.02 8.60
N GLY A 39 23.81 -2.71 7.36
CA GLY A 39 24.23 -1.52 6.64
C GLY A 39 23.31 -0.31 6.85
N ALA A 40 23.65 0.77 6.19
CA ALA A 40 22.91 2.03 6.19
C ALA A 40 22.89 2.65 4.80
N ALA A 41 21.94 3.55 4.57
CA ALA A 41 21.93 4.46 3.45
C ALA A 41 21.34 5.79 3.89
N MET A 42 21.79 6.88 3.28
CA MET A 42 21.21 8.20 3.44
C MET A 42 20.57 8.60 2.12
N MET A 43 19.33 9.07 2.18
CA MET A 43 18.59 9.54 1.01
C MET A 43 18.16 10.99 1.20
N GLU A 44 18.37 11.78 0.14
CA GLU A 44 17.77 13.11 0.01
C GLU A 44 16.72 13.06 -1.10
N PHE A 45 15.60 13.69 -0.90
CA PHE A 45 14.55 13.88 -1.90
C PHE A 45 13.72 15.10 -1.56
N HIS A 46 13.19 15.74 -2.59
CA HIS A 46 12.32 16.90 -2.48
C HIS A 46 10.88 16.48 -2.71
N MET A 47 10.00 16.85 -1.78
CA MET A 47 8.57 16.58 -1.89
C MET A 47 7.86 17.80 -2.47
N GLU A 48 7.38 17.69 -3.69
CA GLU A 48 6.73 18.79 -4.41
C GLU A 48 5.22 18.86 -4.20
N VAL A 49 4.63 17.81 -3.66
CA VAL A 49 3.19 17.69 -3.43
C VAL A 49 2.95 17.34 -1.96
N PRO A 50 2.09 18.07 -1.25
CA PRO A 50 1.67 17.65 0.09
C PRO A 50 0.82 16.37 0.01
N GLY A 51 0.97 15.48 1.00
CA GLY A 51 0.23 14.23 0.99
C GLY A 51 0.75 13.20 1.98
N SER A 52 0.21 11.99 1.87
CA SER A 52 0.65 10.85 2.66
C SER A 52 1.38 9.87 1.77
N TYR A 53 2.66 9.67 2.02
CA TYR A 53 3.56 8.83 1.25
C TYR A 53 3.85 7.55 2.01
N VAL A 54 3.78 6.41 1.32
CA VAL A 54 4.03 5.13 1.97
C VAL A 54 5.50 4.74 1.81
N LEU A 55 6.20 4.63 2.92
CA LEU A 55 7.55 4.11 2.99
C LEU A 55 7.47 2.60 3.10
N VAL A 56 8.09 1.88 2.17
CA VAL A 56 8.00 0.41 2.13
C VAL A 56 9.37 -0.25 2.01
N ASP A 57 9.48 -1.43 2.57
CA ASP A 57 10.37 -2.44 2.03
C ASP A 57 9.66 -3.04 0.81
N HIS A 58 10.19 -2.79 -0.40
CA HIS A 58 9.54 -3.22 -1.63
C HIS A 58 9.57 -4.75 -1.85
N SER A 59 10.12 -5.50 -0.93
CA SER A 59 9.79 -6.93 -0.77
C SER A 59 8.40 -7.03 -0.17
N ILE A 60 7.39 -7.02 -1.01
CA ILE A 60 5.97 -6.76 -0.70
C ILE A 60 5.44 -7.59 0.48
N PHE A 61 5.83 -8.85 0.58
CA PHE A 61 5.44 -9.69 1.72
C PHE A 61 5.98 -9.17 3.07
N ARG A 62 7.13 -8.47 3.08
CA ARG A 62 7.63 -7.84 4.29
C ARG A 62 6.87 -6.56 4.61
N ALA A 63 6.52 -5.77 3.60
CA ALA A 63 5.75 -4.55 3.77
C ALA A 63 4.38 -4.85 4.40
N PHE A 64 3.55 -5.58 3.71
CA PHE A 64 2.14 -5.76 4.11
C PHE A 64 1.94 -6.87 5.14
N ASN A 65 2.62 -8.01 5.00
CA ASN A 65 2.40 -9.14 5.90
C ASN A 65 3.21 -9.06 7.21
N LYS A 66 4.32 -8.30 7.23
CA LYS A 66 5.20 -8.18 8.40
C LYS A 66 5.33 -6.75 8.92
N GLY A 67 4.60 -5.80 8.34
CA GLY A 67 4.58 -4.42 8.80
C GLY A 67 5.85 -3.63 8.52
N ALA A 68 6.65 -4.00 7.51
CA ALA A 68 7.82 -3.22 7.08
C ALA A 68 7.39 -2.04 6.19
N LEU A 69 6.48 -1.23 6.71
CA LEU A 69 5.96 -0.03 6.08
C LEU A 69 5.73 1.07 7.12
N ALA A 70 5.74 2.32 6.65
CA ALA A 70 5.39 3.50 7.45
C ALA A 70 4.72 4.54 6.55
N ILE A 71 4.10 5.53 7.17
CA ILE A 71 3.51 6.67 6.47
C ILE A 71 4.32 7.92 6.79
N LEU A 72 4.80 8.58 5.74
CA LEU A 72 5.37 9.92 5.82
C LEU A 72 4.31 10.92 5.40
N LYS A 73 3.96 11.83 6.30
CA LYS A 73 3.04 12.92 6.00
C LYS A 73 3.82 14.18 5.66
N ALA A 74 3.57 14.71 4.45
CA ALA A 74 4.10 16.00 4.01
C ALA A 74 2.99 17.04 4.05
N ASP A 75 3.22 18.13 4.76
CA ASP A 75 2.32 19.28 4.81
C ASP A 75 2.94 20.44 4.00
N GLY A 76 2.15 21.13 3.22
CA GLY A 76 2.61 22.24 2.39
C GLY A 76 1.52 22.80 1.47
N PRO A 77 1.86 23.79 0.64
CA PRO A 77 0.93 24.30 -0.35
C PRO A 77 0.66 23.27 -1.46
N GLU A 78 -0.56 23.24 -1.95
CA GLU A 78 -0.92 22.40 -3.10
C GLU A 78 -0.10 22.77 -4.34
N ASN A 79 0.40 21.78 -5.06
CA ASN A 79 1.06 21.95 -6.34
C ASN A 79 0.22 21.34 -7.48
N LYS A 80 -0.73 22.12 -7.97
CA LYS A 80 -1.68 21.68 -9.02
C LYS A 80 -1.04 21.47 -10.40
N ALA A 81 0.19 21.93 -10.60
CA ALA A 81 0.93 21.65 -11.82
C ALA A 81 1.39 20.18 -11.90
N ILE A 82 1.67 19.58 -10.75
CA ILE A 82 2.11 18.19 -10.65
C ILE A 82 0.92 17.27 -10.31
N TYR A 83 0.10 17.66 -9.33
CA TYR A 83 -1.04 16.87 -8.90
C TYR A 83 -2.30 17.73 -8.81
N SER A 84 -3.32 17.40 -9.61
CA SER A 84 -4.55 18.19 -9.71
C SER A 84 -5.47 18.06 -8.49
N GLY A 85 -5.18 17.16 -7.57
CA GLY A 85 -6.06 16.85 -6.43
C GLY A 85 -7.32 16.06 -6.81
N LYS A 86 -7.46 15.66 -8.08
CA LYS A 86 -8.53 14.76 -8.50
C LYS A 86 -8.06 13.33 -8.32
N GLU A 87 -8.51 12.70 -7.26
CA GLU A 87 -8.52 11.25 -7.21
C GLU A 87 -9.54 10.76 -8.23
N VAL A 88 -9.06 10.19 -9.32
CA VAL A 88 -9.92 9.47 -10.24
C VAL A 88 -10.10 8.08 -9.64
N ASP A 89 -11.23 7.87 -9.03
CA ASP A 89 -11.65 6.62 -8.38
C ASP A 89 -11.96 5.51 -9.40
N ALA A 90 -11.30 5.55 -10.55
CA ALA A 90 -11.50 4.60 -11.64
C ALA A 90 -10.19 3.89 -11.96
N VAL A 91 -10.22 2.58 -11.89
CA VAL A 91 -9.15 1.75 -12.46
C VAL A 91 -9.13 2.01 -13.98
N TYR A 92 -8.02 2.51 -14.51
CA TYR A 92 -7.83 2.63 -15.95
C TYR A 92 -7.76 1.23 -16.57
N LEU A 93 -8.78 0.87 -17.33
CA LEU A 93 -8.87 -0.42 -18.02
C LEU A 93 -8.44 -0.34 -19.49
N GLY A 94 -7.79 0.74 -19.90
CA GLY A 94 -7.44 0.99 -21.30
C GLY A 94 -8.68 1.19 -22.17
N ASP A 95 -8.53 1.00 -23.45
CA ASP A 95 -9.59 1.19 -24.44
C ASP A 95 -10.76 0.18 -24.34
N GLN A 96 -10.62 -0.83 -23.49
CA GLN A 96 -11.70 -1.80 -23.20
C GLN A 96 -12.77 -1.28 -22.23
N ALA A 97 -12.53 -0.13 -21.60
CA ALA A 97 -13.42 0.44 -20.60
C ALA A 97 -14.65 1.20 -21.16
N ALA A 98 -14.74 1.36 -22.47
CA ALA A 98 -15.81 2.14 -23.11
C ALA A 98 -17.24 1.53 -22.98
N GLY A 99 -17.42 0.44 -22.24
CA GLY A 99 -18.70 -0.26 -22.11
C GLY A 99 -19.19 -0.60 -20.70
N THR A 100 -18.38 -0.42 -19.67
CA THR A 100 -18.80 -0.79 -18.31
C THR A 100 -18.66 0.38 -17.33
N SER A 101 -19.75 1.10 -17.13
CA SER A 101 -19.91 1.99 -15.98
C SER A 101 -19.83 1.15 -14.71
N ARG A 102 -18.63 1.04 -14.14
CA ARG A 102 -18.47 0.46 -12.82
C ARG A 102 -18.94 1.49 -11.79
N ALA A 103 -19.88 1.11 -10.96
CA ALA A 103 -20.30 1.92 -9.84
C ALA A 103 -19.07 2.34 -9.01
N PRO A 104 -19.01 3.58 -8.51
CA PRO A 104 -17.87 4.05 -7.72
C PRO A 104 -17.65 3.10 -6.55
N VAL A 105 -16.41 2.60 -6.43
CA VAL A 105 -15.99 1.89 -5.22
C VAL A 105 -16.08 2.92 -4.09
N ALA A 106 -16.92 2.63 -3.11
CA ALA A 106 -17.07 3.52 -1.95
C ALA A 106 -15.69 3.69 -1.30
N THR A 107 -15.13 4.89 -1.49
CA THR A 107 -13.86 5.29 -0.94
C THR A 107 -13.86 5.26 0.59
N ALA A 108 -12.72 5.22 1.19
CA ALA A 108 -12.40 5.15 2.62
C ALA A 108 -13.17 6.10 3.58
N ALA A 109 -14.11 6.89 3.09
CA ALA A 109 -15.10 7.59 3.91
C ALA A 109 -15.98 6.63 4.76
N ALA A 110 -16.01 5.33 4.42
CA ALA A 110 -16.67 4.31 5.23
C ALA A 110 -15.89 3.96 6.52
N SER A 111 -14.59 4.23 6.58
CA SER A 111 -13.77 3.93 7.77
C SER A 111 -14.11 4.77 9.00
N ALA A 112 -14.64 5.98 8.81
CA ALA A 112 -14.95 6.89 9.94
C ALA A 112 -16.20 6.50 10.73
N LYS A 113 -17.02 5.57 10.26
CA LYS A 113 -18.25 5.10 10.93
C LYS A 113 -18.20 3.66 11.44
N ALA A 114 -17.05 3.00 11.37
CA ALA A 114 -16.93 1.59 11.72
C ALA A 114 -17.31 1.27 13.20
N GLY A 115 -17.32 2.27 14.08
CA GLY A 115 -17.61 2.06 15.50
C GLY A 115 -19.08 1.77 15.85
N ASN A 116 -20.03 2.01 14.93
CA ASN A 116 -21.47 1.90 15.21
C ASN A 116 -22.27 1.08 14.17
N LEU A 117 -21.59 0.33 13.31
CA LEU A 117 -22.27 -0.51 12.33
C LEU A 117 -22.78 -1.81 12.97
N THR A 118 -23.97 -2.21 12.62
CA THR A 118 -24.50 -3.54 12.94
C THR A 118 -23.68 -4.62 12.22
N LYS A 119 -23.75 -5.84 12.70
CA LYS A 119 -23.03 -6.98 12.08
C LYS A 119 -23.35 -7.15 10.60
N ASP A 120 -24.60 -6.95 10.21
CA ASP A 120 -25.02 -7.10 8.81
C ASP A 120 -24.49 -5.97 7.93
N GLU A 121 -24.45 -4.74 8.45
CA GLU A 121 -23.82 -3.60 7.77
C GLU A 121 -22.31 -3.78 7.63
N GLN A 122 -21.63 -4.31 8.65
CA GLN A 122 -20.21 -4.64 8.57
C GLN A 122 -19.93 -5.71 7.51
N ILE A 123 -20.76 -6.74 7.43
CA ILE A 123 -20.65 -7.81 6.42
C ILE A 123 -20.88 -7.22 5.01
N ALA A 124 -21.86 -6.36 4.84
CA ALA A 124 -22.16 -5.74 3.56
C ALA A 124 -21.00 -4.83 3.10
N ALA A 125 -20.49 -3.98 3.99
CA ALA A 125 -19.33 -3.13 3.72
C ALA A 125 -18.06 -3.96 3.43
N GLY A 126 -17.82 -5.00 4.21
CA GLY A 126 -16.70 -5.93 4.03
C GLY A 126 -16.71 -6.65 2.68
N LYS A 127 -17.89 -7.04 2.19
CA LYS A 127 -18.03 -7.65 0.86
C LYS A 127 -17.60 -6.69 -0.25
N VAL A 128 -17.96 -5.42 -0.15
CA VAL A 128 -17.57 -4.39 -1.13
C VAL A 128 -16.06 -4.18 -1.11
N LEU A 129 -15.47 -4.03 0.08
CA LEU A 129 -14.02 -3.88 0.25
C LEU A 129 -13.26 -5.11 -0.25
N PHE A 130 -13.72 -6.31 0.07
CA PHE A 130 -13.11 -7.56 -0.40
C PHE A 130 -13.11 -7.64 -1.92
N ALA A 131 -14.26 -7.36 -2.55
CA ALA A 131 -14.38 -7.39 -4.00
C ALA A 131 -13.51 -6.35 -4.69
N GLY A 132 -13.34 -5.17 -4.10
CA GLY A 132 -12.56 -4.07 -4.68
C GLY A 132 -11.05 -4.19 -4.46
N THR A 133 -10.62 -4.81 -3.37
CA THR A 133 -9.21 -4.77 -2.93
C THR A 133 -8.58 -6.15 -2.81
N CYS A 134 -9.25 -7.09 -2.15
CA CYS A 134 -8.64 -8.37 -1.77
C CYS A 134 -8.80 -9.45 -2.85
N SER A 135 -9.90 -9.40 -3.58
CA SER A 135 -10.26 -10.44 -4.56
C SER A 135 -9.28 -10.56 -5.72
N THR A 136 -8.53 -9.51 -6.03
CA THR A 136 -7.50 -9.53 -7.08
C THR A 136 -6.43 -10.58 -6.82
N CYS A 137 -6.03 -10.76 -5.56
CA CYS A 137 -5.02 -11.74 -5.15
C CYS A 137 -5.68 -13.01 -4.58
N HIS A 138 -6.69 -12.85 -3.72
CA HIS A 138 -7.31 -13.97 -3.00
C HIS A 138 -8.49 -14.60 -3.72
N GLN A 139 -8.77 -14.22 -4.95
CA GLN A 139 -9.89 -14.64 -5.78
C GLN A 139 -11.26 -14.21 -5.21
N PRO A 140 -12.32 -14.12 -6.03
CA PRO A 140 -13.65 -13.71 -5.58
C PRO A 140 -14.28 -14.61 -4.51
N ASP A 141 -13.86 -15.88 -4.47
CA ASP A 141 -14.32 -16.87 -3.48
C ASP A 141 -13.41 -16.93 -2.22
N GLY A 142 -12.36 -16.16 -2.18
CA GLY A 142 -11.42 -16.08 -1.07
C GLY A 142 -10.50 -17.30 -0.92
N LYS A 143 -10.47 -18.23 -1.90
CA LYS A 143 -9.63 -19.44 -1.82
C LYS A 143 -8.16 -19.18 -2.15
N GLY A 144 -7.87 -18.01 -2.70
CA GLY A 144 -6.50 -17.67 -3.09
C GLY A 144 -6.02 -18.44 -4.31
N MET A 145 -4.72 -18.53 -4.44
CA MET A 145 -4.05 -19.25 -5.52
C MET A 145 -2.96 -20.11 -4.91
N GLU A 146 -3.01 -21.39 -5.16
CA GLU A 146 -2.08 -22.36 -4.57
C GLU A 146 -0.62 -21.99 -4.88
N GLY A 147 0.21 -21.99 -3.84
CA GLY A 147 1.63 -21.63 -3.93
C GLY A 147 1.93 -20.15 -4.12
N VAL A 148 0.92 -19.29 -4.34
CA VAL A 148 1.11 -17.85 -4.59
C VAL A 148 0.37 -17.00 -3.56
N PHE A 149 -0.94 -17.17 -3.42
CA PHE A 149 -1.75 -16.41 -2.46
C PHE A 149 -2.52 -17.34 -1.53
N PRO A 150 -2.33 -17.22 -0.21
CA PRO A 150 -2.99 -18.11 0.74
C PRO A 150 -4.52 -17.94 0.71
N PRO A 151 -5.29 -18.98 1.05
CA PRO A 151 -6.73 -18.86 1.19
C PRO A 151 -7.10 -18.01 2.40
N LEU A 152 -8.07 -17.11 2.23
CA LEU A 152 -8.73 -16.39 3.33
C LEU A 152 -10.00 -17.13 3.76
N ALA A 153 -10.75 -17.65 2.79
CA ALA A 153 -11.93 -18.46 3.06
C ALA A 153 -11.54 -19.76 3.77
N GLY A 154 -12.05 -19.92 4.98
CA GLY A 154 -11.77 -21.11 5.77
C GLY A 154 -10.40 -21.14 6.45
N SER A 155 -9.61 -20.05 6.37
CA SER A 155 -8.30 -19.94 7.01
C SER A 155 -8.37 -20.30 8.50
N ASP A 156 -7.52 -21.22 8.91
CA ASP A 156 -7.32 -21.61 10.30
C ASP A 156 -6.72 -20.48 11.12
N TYR A 157 -5.82 -19.68 10.53
CA TYR A 157 -5.26 -18.49 11.16
C TYR A 157 -6.35 -17.47 11.55
N ILE A 158 -7.28 -17.19 10.63
CA ILE A 158 -8.39 -16.24 10.89
C ILE A 158 -9.36 -16.82 11.93
N LYS A 159 -9.56 -18.14 11.94
CA LYS A 159 -10.43 -18.82 12.90
C LYS A 159 -9.82 -18.91 14.29
N ALA A 160 -8.50 -19.07 14.39
CA ALA A 160 -7.79 -19.23 15.66
C ALA A 160 -7.83 -17.95 16.51
N ASP A 161 -7.70 -16.79 15.89
CA ASP A 161 -7.81 -15.49 16.58
C ASP A 161 -8.48 -14.43 15.70
N PRO A 162 -9.81 -14.30 15.78
CA PRO A 162 -10.53 -13.26 15.06
C PRO A 162 -10.12 -11.82 15.40
N LYS A 163 -9.38 -11.63 16.52
CA LYS A 163 -8.87 -10.33 16.95
C LYS A 163 -7.47 -10.03 16.39
N ALA A 164 -6.78 -11.05 15.86
CA ALA A 164 -5.46 -10.87 15.24
C ALA A 164 -5.53 -10.20 13.85
N LEU A 165 -6.72 -10.07 13.26
CA LEU A 165 -6.88 -9.25 12.06
C LEU A 165 -6.59 -7.80 12.39
N PRO A 166 -5.68 -7.13 11.63
CA PRO A 166 -5.42 -5.73 11.84
C PRO A 166 -6.73 -4.95 11.74
N ARG A 167 -7.04 -4.19 12.77
CA ARG A 167 -8.13 -3.22 12.71
C ARG A 167 -7.63 -2.05 11.86
N VAL A 168 -8.11 -1.97 10.65
CA VAL A 168 -7.91 -0.82 9.78
C VAL A 168 -8.82 0.31 10.23
#